data_18af540469c4edb6e41f6653da72997c
#
_entry.id   18af540469c4edb6e41f6653da72997c
#
_cell.length_a   1.000
_cell.length_b   1.000
_cell.length_c   1.000
_cell.angle_alpha   90.00
_cell.angle_beta   90.00
_cell.angle_gamma   90.00
#
_symmetry.space_group_name_H-M   'P 1'
#
loop_
_entity.id
_entity.type
_entity.pdbx_description
1 polymer ?
#
loop_
_entity_poly.entity_id
_entity_poly.type
_entity_poly.pdbx_seq_one_letter_code
_entity_poly.pdbx_strand_id
1 'polypeptide(L)'
;DIHKVPYTDKETVRNHLSEMLPGNINAEHLSLVNTGGTTGMPMKFYIDNYVARAKEVAYQVFVDYNYFGYRLWLDRVVIMRGYKFPQSMTDNGVYWRRDIKENALLMSSFHIKRDTYRSYLDKISQFKPRFIRAYPSAIVSLCKYMKEDGISPIKGLRGVICSSETIYEWQRTLVRDVLGVEIYSFYGHSEKSVVAYQTNSSKLHHFNPFYGYTEFINSSDKHCAEDGELGEVVVTSLDNRYFPFIRYRTGDMVKNTTEASPCRLWGLVAKEIVGRKQEYVYDKNGEASLFLWSDEVFWGIEGIEAYQYVQDEYGKLTLLVQSEKPLSAGLRKEIHEKAQIIFQG
;
A
#
# COMPACT_ATOMS: atom_id res chain seq x y z
N ASP A 1 0.99 21.95 23.73
CA ASP A 1 2.03 21.76 22.72
C ASP A 1 2.18 20.24 22.47
N ILE A 2 1.73 19.80 21.30
CA ILE A 2 1.68 18.38 20.93
C ILE A 2 3.07 17.72 20.99
N HIS A 3 4.14 18.48 20.69
CA HIS A 3 5.50 17.97 20.66
C HIS A 3 6.06 17.54 22.02
N LYS A 4 5.38 17.92 23.12
CA LYS A 4 5.72 17.49 24.49
C LYS A 4 5.02 16.19 24.88
N VAL A 5 4.04 15.74 24.09
CA VAL A 5 3.35 14.47 24.33
C VAL A 5 4.27 13.34 23.89
N PRO A 6 4.48 12.28 24.71
CA PRO A 6 5.28 11.13 24.34
C PRO A 6 4.69 10.41 23.13
N TYR A 7 5.53 9.68 22.40
CA TYR A 7 5.10 8.83 21.30
C TYR A 7 4.32 7.61 21.82
N THR A 8 3.36 7.16 21.03
CA THR A 8 2.75 5.85 21.16
C THR A 8 3.17 4.98 19.98
N ASP A 9 3.12 3.66 20.13
CA ASP A 9 3.45 2.69 19.10
C ASP A 9 2.52 1.47 19.16
N LYS A 10 2.76 0.49 18.29
CA LYS A 10 1.97 -0.75 18.24
C LYS A 10 2.04 -1.56 19.53
N GLU A 11 3.18 -1.55 20.21
CA GLU A 11 3.37 -2.28 21.45
C GLU A 11 2.58 -1.64 22.58
N THR A 12 2.67 -0.33 22.71
CA THR A 12 1.86 0.47 23.65
C THR A 12 0.37 0.18 23.48
N VAL A 13 -0.13 0.22 22.25
CA VAL A 13 -1.55 -0.06 21.97
C VAL A 13 -1.94 -1.49 22.33
N ARG A 14 -1.08 -2.48 22.06
CA ARG A 14 -1.35 -3.89 22.42
C ARG A 14 -1.45 -4.10 23.92
N ASN A 15 -0.54 -3.49 24.66
CA ASN A 15 -0.41 -3.67 26.11
C ASN A 15 -1.52 -2.91 26.87
N HIS A 16 -2.07 -1.84 26.30
CA HIS A 16 -3.01 -0.94 26.97
C HIS A 16 -4.37 -0.82 26.25
N LEU A 17 -4.75 -1.79 25.42
CA LEU A 17 -5.94 -1.72 24.56
C LEU A 17 -7.21 -1.33 25.31
N SER A 18 -7.45 -1.91 26.49
CA SER A 18 -8.64 -1.63 27.32
C SER A 18 -8.56 -0.28 28.02
N GLU A 19 -7.37 0.18 28.38
CA GLU A 19 -7.14 1.44 29.08
C GLU A 19 -7.29 2.65 28.15
N MET A 20 -7.12 2.45 26.85
CA MET A 20 -7.31 3.47 25.82
C MET A 20 -8.78 3.77 25.51
N LEU A 21 -9.72 3.00 26.09
CA LEU A 21 -11.15 3.21 25.91
C LEU A 21 -11.73 4.03 27.06
N PRO A 22 -12.68 4.94 26.77
CA PRO A 22 -13.46 5.60 27.82
C PRO A 22 -14.31 4.60 28.59
N GLY A 23 -14.37 4.73 29.92
CA GLY A 23 -15.07 3.79 30.79
C GLY A 23 -16.60 3.72 30.62
N ASN A 24 -17.20 4.66 29.90
CA ASN A 24 -18.66 4.79 29.73
C ASN A 24 -19.12 4.73 28.27
N ILE A 25 -18.39 4.02 27.43
CA ILE A 25 -18.70 3.93 26.00
C ILE A 25 -19.75 2.87 25.70
N ASN A 26 -20.69 3.18 24.80
CA ASN A 26 -21.55 2.18 24.20
C ASN A 26 -20.80 1.37 23.14
N ALA A 27 -20.64 0.07 23.34
CA ALA A 27 -19.91 -0.83 22.45
C ALA A 27 -20.47 -0.85 21.00
N GLU A 28 -21.75 -0.53 20.79
CA GLU A 28 -22.37 -0.44 19.46
C GLU A 28 -21.75 0.66 18.59
N HIS A 29 -21.16 1.67 19.20
CA HIS A 29 -20.49 2.75 18.49
C HIS A 29 -19.12 2.37 17.94
N LEU A 30 -18.60 1.21 18.34
CA LEU A 30 -17.24 0.79 18.00
C LEU A 30 -17.21 -0.50 17.21
N SER A 31 -16.26 -0.59 16.30
CA SER A 31 -15.84 -1.87 15.70
C SER A 31 -14.42 -2.19 16.13
N LEU A 32 -14.21 -3.40 16.63
CA LEU A 32 -12.87 -3.95 16.83
C LEU A 32 -12.28 -4.33 15.47
N VAL A 33 -11.13 -3.80 15.16
CA VAL A 33 -10.43 -3.96 13.88
C VAL A 33 -9.02 -4.47 14.13
N ASN A 34 -8.46 -5.20 13.17
CA ASN A 34 -7.07 -5.65 13.20
C ASN A 34 -6.28 -4.93 12.11
N THR A 35 -5.01 -4.62 12.40
CA THR A 35 -4.07 -4.23 11.33
C THR A 35 -3.81 -5.43 10.42
N GLY A 36 -3.69 -5.19 9.12
CA GLY A 36 -3.16 -6.17 8.16
C GLY A 36 -1.65 -6.31 8.40
N GLY A 37 -1.25 -7.17 9.35
CA GLY A 37 0.16 -7.31 9.68
C GLY A 37 0.90 -8.21 8.70
N THR A 38 1.86 -7.67 7.97
CA THR A 38 2.87 -8.44 7.21
C THR A 38 4.03 -8.91 8.09
N THR A 39 4.15 -8.43 9.34
CA THR A 39 5.35 -8.53 10.17
C THR A 39 5.10 -9.12 11.57
N GLY A 40 4.14 -10.03 11.74
CA GLY A 40 3.92 -10.65 13.03
C GLY A 40 2.48 -10.51 13.56
N MET A 41 2.30 -10.43 14.87
CA MET A 41 0.97 -10.40 15.48
C MET A 41 0.19 -9.13 15.09
N PRO A 42 -1.04 -9.26 14.52
CA PRO A 42 -1.89 -8.10 14.23
C PRO A 42 -2.18 -7.30 15.49
N MET A 43 -2.14 -5.97 15.37
CA MET A 43 -2.59 -5.08 16.43
C MET A 43 -4.11 -4.95 16.37
N LYS A 44 -4.78 -5.12 17.50
CA LYS A 44 -6.21 -4.85 17.66
C LYS A 44 -6.41 -3.41 18.14
N PHE A 45 -7.46 -2.76 17.65
CA PHE A 45 -7.86 -1.43 18.08
C PHE A 45 -9.33 -1.17 17.73
N TYR A 46 -9.89 -0.07 18.23
CA TYR A 46 -11.29 0.26 18.01
C TYR A 46 -11.43 1.45 17.05
N ILE A 47 -12.46 1.40 16.21
CA ILE A 47 -12.84 2.49 15.30
C ILE A 47 -14.26 2.92 15.60
N ASP A 48 -14.48 4.23 15.67
CA ASP A 48 -15.79 4.86 15.69
C ASP A 48 -16.56 4.54 14.39
N ASN A 49 -17.72 3.90 14.54
CA ASN A 49 -18.54 3.46 13.42
C ASN A 49 -19.23 4.59 12.67
N TYR A 50 -19.45 5.72 13.32
CA TYR A 50 -20.26 6.80 12.79
C TYR A 50 -19.40 7.94 12.22
N VAL A 51 -18.53 8.52 13.05
CA VAL A 51 -17.78 9.71 12.65
C VAL A 51 -16.56 9.37 11.81
N ALA A 52 -15.69 8.48 12.29
CA ALA A 52 -14.45 8.15 11.58
C ALA A 52 -14.70 7.54 10.20
N ARG A 53 -15.67 6.63 10.11
CA ARG A 53 -16.00 5.99 8.82
C ARG A 53 -16.69 6.94 7.84
N ALA A 54 -17.63 7.76 8.31
CA ALA A 54 -18.33 8.72 7.45
C ALA A 54 -17.37 9.77 6.90
N LYS A 55 -16.47 10.29 7.73
CA LYS A 55 -15.45 11.24 7.30
C LYS A 55 -14.44 10.63 6.33
N GLU A 56 -14.01 9.39 6.57
CA GLU A 56 -13.14 8.68 5.62
C GLU A 56 -13.76 8.65 4.22
N VAL A 57 -15.03 8.27 4.11
CA VAL A 57 -15.73 8.24 2.83
C VAL A 57 -15.80 9.65 2.22
N ALA A 58 -16.12 10.68 3.03
CA ALA A 58 -16.18 12.04 2.54
C ALA A 58 -14.83 12.55 2.00
N TYR A 59 -13.72 12.29 2.70
CA TYR A 59 -12.39 12.64 2.24
C TYR A 59 -12.02 11.87 0.96
N GLN A 60 -12.36 10.60 0.90
CA GLN A 60 -12.08 9.79 -0.29
C GLN A 60 -12.87 10.29 -1.50
N VAL A 61 -14.15 10.59 -1.34
CA VAL A 61 -14.98 11.18 -2.41
C VAL A 61 -14.38 12.49 -2.90
N PHE A 62 -13.96 13.35 -1.97
CA PHE A 62 -13.34 14.62 -2.29
C PHE A 62 -12.06 14.44 -3.13
N VAL A 63 -11.16 13.54 -2.70
CA VAL A 63 -9.90 13.27 -3.40
C VAL A 63 -10.16 12.63 -4.75
N ASP A 64 -10.98 11.60 -4.81
CA ASP A 64 -11.30 10.87 -6.03
C ASP A 64 -11.87 11.79 -7.11
N TYR A 65 -12.79 12.67 -6.72
CA TYR A 65 -13.43 13.58 -7.66
C TYR A 65 -12.51 14.70 -8.12
N ASN A 66 -11.86 15.41 -7.17
CA ASN A 66 -11.12 16.62 -7.50
C ASN A 66 -9.74 16.34 -8.12
N TYR A 67 -9.11 15.20 -7.76
CA TYR A 67 -7.73 14.93 -8.19
C TYR A 67 -7.60 13.80 -9.20
N PHE A 68 -8.52 12.85 -9.23
CA PHE A 68 -8.49 11.76 -10.20
C PHE A 68 -9.61 11.89 -11.23
N GLY A 69 -10.64 12.67 -10.95
CA GLY A 69 -11.84 12.78 -11.77
C GLY A 69 -12.72 11.52 -11.68
N TYR A 70 -12.54 10.72 -10.62
CA TYR A 70 -13.37 9.55 -10.35
C TYR A 70 -14.58 9.92 -9.50
N ARG A 71 -15.78 9.64 -10.03
CA ARG A 71 -17.04 9.90 -9.34
C ARG A 71 -17.51 8.61 -8.69
N LEU A 72 -17.37 8.53 -7.37
CA LEU A 72 -17.80 7.38 -6.58
C LEU A 72 -19.28 7.06 -6.88
N TRP A 73 -19.62 5.79 -7.01
CA TRP A 73 -20.92 5.20 -7.38
C TRP A 73 -21.42 5.52 -8.80
N LEU A 74 -20.98 6.60 -9.43
CA LEU A 74 -21.39 6.97 -10.78
C LEU A 74 -20.51 6.34 -11.87
N ASP A 75 -19.20 6.38 -11.69
CA ASP A 75 -18.27 5.78 -12.63
C ASP A 75 -18.08 4.29 -12.30
N ARG A 76 -17.98 3.47 -13.34
CA ARG A 76 -17.66 2.04 -13.19
C ARG A 76 -16.21 1.88 -12.75
N VAL A 77 -15.99 1.07 -11.71
CA VAL A 77 -14.67 0.77 -11.18
C VAL A 77 -14.45 -0.72 -11.04
N VAL A 78 -13.29 -1.20 -11.46
CA VAL A 78 -12.80 -2.54 -11.10
C VAL A 78 -12.00 -2.42 -9.81
N ILE A 79 -12.25 -3.28 -8.84
CA ILE A 79 -11.51 -3.32 -7.57
C ILE A 79 -10.81 -4.68 -7.46
N MET A 80 -9.49 -4.69 -7.66
CA MET A 80 -8.64 -5.88 -7.54
C MET A 80 -7.95 -5.89 -6.17
N ARG A 81 -8.49 -6.70 -5.27
CA ARG A 81 -8.03 -6.81 -3.89
C ARG A 81 -7.98 -8.26 -3.44
N GLY A 82 -7.55 -8.51 -2.21
CA GLY A 82 -7.51 -9.83 -1.59
C GLY A 82 -8.88 -10.45 -1.30
N TYR A 83 -9.83 -10.34 -2.25
CA TYR A 83 -11.15 -10.95 -2.10
C TYR A 83 -11.06 -12.47 -2.18
N LYS A 84 -11.64 -13.12 -1.17
CA LYS A 84 -11.85 -14.58 -1.16
C LYS A 84 -13.28 -14.87 -1.59
N PHE A 85 -13.43 -15.58 -2.69
CA PHE A 85 -14.73 -16.05 -3.18
C PHE A 85 -14.99 -17.51 -2.75
N PRO A 86 -16.25 -17.94 -2.70
CA PRO A 86 -16.59 -19.35 -2.42
C PRO A 86 -15.88 -20.30 -3.38
N GLN A 87 -15.47 -21.47 -2.89
CA GLN A 87 -14.78 -22.49 -3.68
C GLN A 87 -15.58 -22.88 -4.94
N SER A 88 -16.91 -22.99 -4.82
CA SER A 88 -17.80 -23.28 -5.94
C SER A 88 -17.72 -22.25 -7.08
N MET A 89 -17.36 -21.00 -6.81
CA MET A 89 -17.11 -20.00 -7.85
C MET A 89 -15.73 -20.18 -8.48
N THR A 90 -14.71 -20.35 -7.66
CA THR A 90 -13.33 -20.48 -8.13
C THR A 90 -13.08 -21.76 -8.92
N ASP A 91 -13.71 -22.87 -8.55
CA ASP A 91 -13.67 -24.14 -9.30
C ASP A 91 -14.31 -24.02 -10.70
N ASN A 92 -15.24 -23.08 -10.86
CA ASN A 92 -15.83 -22.74 -12.15
C ASN A 92 -15.11 -21.59 -12.87
N GLY A 93 -13.91 -21.21 -12.44
CA GLY A 93 -13.12 -20.14 -13.06
C GLY A 93 -13.68 -18.74 -12.85
N VAL A 94 -14.53 -18.54 -11.83
CA VAL A 94 -15.15 -17.23 -11.55
C VAL A 94 -14.46 -16.59 -10.33
N TYR A 95 -13.64 -15.59 -10.58
CA TYR A 95 -12.82 -14.88 -9.58
C TYR A 95 -13.29 -13.45 -9.34
N TRP A 96 -14.59 -13.17 -9.60
CA TRP A 96 -15.17 -11.83 -9.49
C TRP A 96 -16.63 -11.86 -9.10
N ARG A 97 -17.10 -10.72 -8.56
CA ARG A 97 -18.51 -10.47 -8.25
C ARG A 97 -18.87 -9.03 -8.59
N ARG A 98 -20.07 -8.82 -9.09
CA ARG A 98 -20.63 -7.49 -9.28
C ARG A 98 -21.11 -6.91 -7.94
N ASP A 99 -20.71 -5.69 -7.63
CA ASP A 99 -21.30 -4.86 -6.59
C ASP A 99 -22.11 -3.74 -7.25
N ILE A 100 -23.45 -3.84 -7.15
CA ILE A 100 -24.36 -2.89 -7.80
C ILE A 100 -24.36 -1.56 -7.05
N LYS A 101 -24.24 -1.59 -5.71
CA LYS A 101 -24.28 -0.38 -4.87
C LYS A 101 -23.06 0.50 -5.13
N GLU A 102 -21.91 -0.12 -5.23
CA GLU A 102 -20.64 0.57 -5.49
C GLU A 102 -20.40 0.84 -6.99
N ASN A 103 -21.29 0.41 -7.88
CA ASN A 103 -21.05 0.37 -9.33
C ASN A 103 -19.68 -0.28 -9.67
N ALA A 104 -19.30 -1.30 -8.92
CA ALA A 104 -18.00 -1.92 -8.95
C ALA A 104 -18.03 -3.37 -9.45
N LEU A 105 -16.91 -3.82 -10.01
CA LEU A 105 -16.58 -5.21 -10.26
C LEU A 105 -15.45 -5.59 -9.32
N LEU A 106 -15.78 -6.38 -8.30
CA LEU A 106 -14.81 -6.88 -7.32
C LEU A 106 -14.10 -8.10 -7.90
N MET A 107 -12.77 -8.10 -7.93
CA MET A 107 -11.95 -9.17 -8.50
C MET A 107 -10.88 -9.61 -7.49
N SER A 108 -10.66 -10.92 -7.40
CA SER A 108 -9.60 -11.49 -6.55
C SER A 108 -8.22 -11.21 -7.12
N SER A 109 -7.33 -10.63 -6.34
CA SER A 109 -5.92 -10.48 -6.74
C SER A 109 -5.11 -11.79 -6.66
N PHE A 110 -5.60 -12.79 -5.92
CA PHE A 110 -4.89 -14.05 -5.70
C PHE A 110 -4.86 -14.99 -6.91
N HIS A 111 -5.77 -14.77 -7.88
CA HIS A 111 -5.94 -15.69 -9.02
C HIS A 111 -5.54 -15.06 -10.35
N ILE A 112 -4.79 -13.95 -10.35
CA ILE A 112 -4.24 -13.35 -11.58
C ILE A 112 -2.97 -14.13 -11.94
N LYS A 113 -3.13 -15.15 -12.80
CA LYS A 113 -2.07 -16.06 -13.25
C LYS A 113 -2.07 -16.15 -14.76
N ARG A 114 -1.07 -16.79 -15.33
CA ARG A 114 -0.91 -16.96 -16.77
C ARG A 114 -2.10 -17.68 -17.45
N ASP A 115 -2.71 -18.62 -16.77
CA ASP A 115 -3.85 -19.41 -17.25
C ASP A 115 -5.20 -18.69 -17.06
N THR A 116 -5.31 -17.73 -16.15
CA THR A 116 -6.58 -17.06 -15.79
C THR A 116 -6.69 -15.62 -16.28
N TYR A 117 -5.57 -14.90 -16.51
CA TYR A 117 -5.59 -13.47 -16.78
C TYR A 117 -6.48 -13.06 -17.98
N ARG A 118 -6.63 -13.91 -19.00
CA ARG A 118 -7.52 -13.62 -20.15
C ARG A 118 -8.97 -13.53 -19.74
N SER A 119 -9.43 -14.41 -18.85
CA SER A 119 -10.80 -14.34 -18.31
C SER A 119 -11.04 -13.06 -17.50
N TYR A 120 -10.00 -12.56 -16.79
CA TYR A 120 -10.04 -11.26 -16.13
C TYR A 120 -10.20 -10.12 -17.14
N LEU A 121 -9.39 -10.10 -18.21
CA LEU A 121 -9.46 -9.07 -19.25
C LEU A 121 -10.79 -9.07 -19.98
N ASP A 122 -11.32 -10.24 -20.31
CA ASP A 122 -12.63 -10.37 -20.95
C ASP A 122 -13.71 -9.78 -20.06
N LYS A 123 -13.67 -10.09 -18.76
CA LYS A 123 -14.64 -9.56 -17.80
C LYS A 123 -14.51 -8.06 -17.61
N ILE A 124 -13.28 -7.54 -17.51
CA ILE A 124 -13.01 -6.10 -17.43
C ILE A 124 -13.51 -5.39 -18.69
N SER A 125 -13.24 -5.95 -19.88
CA SER A 125 -13.64 -5.38 -21.16
C SER A 125 -15.18 -5.33 -21.32
N GLN A 126 -15.87 -6.37 -20.88
CA GLN A 126 -17.34 -6.39 -20.82
C GLN A 126 -17.90 -5.35 -19.84
N PHE A 127 -17.22 -5.17 -18.71
CA PHE A 127 -17.65 -4.23 -17.68
C PHE A 127 -17.40 -2.78 -18.04
N LYS A 128 -16.39 -2.48 -18.89
CA LYS A 128 -16.00 -1.15 -19.37
C LYS A 128 -15.77 -0.16 -18.21
N PRO A 129 -14.79 -0.41 -17.34
CA PRO A 129 -14.51 0.48 -16.22
C PRO A 129 -13.90 1.80 -16.69
N ARG A 130 -14.10 2.87 -15.92
CA ARG A 130 -13.35 4.13 -16.06
C ARG A 130 -12.07 4.13 -15.22
N PHE A 131 -12.10 3.43 -14.11
CA PHE A 131 -10.95 3.31 -13.20
C PHE A 131 -10.76 1.87 -12.73
N ILE A 132 -9.52 1.56 -12.38
CA ILE A 132 -9.16 0.32 -11.67
C ILE A 132 -8.57 0.74 -10.33
N ARG A 133 -9.08 0.18 -9.23
CA ARG A 133 -8.44 0.24 -7.91
C ARG A 133 -7.79 -1.10 -7.63
N ALA A 134 -6.49 -1.11 -7.40
CA ALA A 134 -5.75 -2.36 -7.29
C ALA A 134 -4.59 -2.26 -6.29
N TYR A 135 -4.09 -3.42 -5.88
CA TYR A 135 -2.72 -3.49 -5.40
C TYR A 135 -1.77 -3.28 -6.57
N PRO A 136 -0.63 -2.58 -6.40
CA PRO A 136 0.40 -2.47 -7.43
C PRO A 136 0.80 -3.82 -8.02
N SER A 137 1.04 -4.84 -7.20
CA SER A 137 1.38 -6.20 -7.62
C SER A 137 0.32 -6.82 -8.54
N ALA A 138 -0.97 -6.63 -8.24
CA ALA A 138 -2.07 -7.21 -9.01
C ALA A 138 -2.17 -6.60 -10.42
N ILE A 139 -2.11 -5.26 -10.53
CA ILE A 139 -2.19 -4.60 -11.84
C ILE A 139 -0.93 -4.84 -12.67
N VAL A 140 0.24 -4.91 -12.03
CA VAL A 140 1.50 -5.23 -12.69
C VAL A 140 1.48 -6.63 -13.28
N SER A 141 1.01 -7.64 -12.53
CA SER A 141 0.87 -9.01 -13.05
C SER A 141 -0.02 -9.06 -14.28
N LEU A 142 -1.16 -8.37 -14.26
CA LEU A 142 -2.05 -8.28 -15.41
C LEU A 142 -1.36 -7.61 -16.61
N CYS A 143 -0.66 -6.49 -16.39
CA CYS A 143 0.06 -5.78 -17.44
C CYS A 143 1.23 -6.58 -18.02
N LYS A 144 1.96 -7.35 -17.21
CA LYS A 144 3.01 -8.25 -17.72
C LYS A 144 2.46 -9.23 -18.75
N TYR A 145 1.38 -9.94 -18.42
CA TYR A 145 0.75 -10.88 -19.34
C TYR A 145 0.16 -10.20 -20.59
N MET A 146 -0.44 -9.02 -20.42
CA MET A 146 -0.93 -8.24 -21.58
C MET A 146 0.20 -7.85 -22.52
N LYS A 147 1.35 -7.42 -21.99
CA LYS A 147 2.51 -7.02 -22.77
C LYS A 147 3.11 -8.21 -23.53
N GLU A 148 3.28 -9.34 -22.85
CA GLU A 148 3.78 -10.59 -23.46
C GLU A 148 2.92 -11.07 -24.64
N ASP A 149 1.61 -10.95 -24.51
CA ASP A 149 0.66 -11.41 -25.55
C ASP A 149 0.25 -10.30 -26.53
N GLY A 150 0.82 -9.10 -26.45
CA GLY A 150 0.51 -7.99 -27.35
C GLY A 150 -0.94 -7.51 -27.28
N ILE A 151 -1.58 -7.60 -26.10
CA ILE A 151 -3.00 -7.24 -25.92
C ILE A 151 -3.15 -5.72 -25.84
N SER A 152 -4.11 -5.21 -26.59
CA SER A 152 -4.43 -3.78 -26.66
C SER A 152 -4.95 -3.23 -25.32
N PRO A 153 -4.76 -1.91 -25.07
CA PRO A 153 -5.23 -1.25 -23.86
C PRO A 153 -6.74 -1.37 -23.63
N ILE A 154 -7.15 -1.30 -22.36
CA ILE A 154 -8.56 -1.35 -21.97
C ILE A 154 -9.24 -0.03 -22.37
N LYS A 155 -10.21 -0.10 -23.30
CA LYS A 155 -10.91 1.08 -23.81
C LYS A 155 -11.67 1.82 -22.72
N GLY A 156 -11.51 3.14 -22.68
CA GLY A 156 -12.24 4.04 -21.77
C GLY A 156 -11.69 4.12 -20.36
N LEU A 157 -10.63 3.36 -20.05
CA LEU A 157 -9.90 3.49 -18.79
C LEU A 157 -9.25 4.89 -18.70
N ARG A 158 -9.30 5.51 -17.52
CA ARG A 158 -8.73 6.85 -17.27
C ARG A 158 -7.58 6.84 -16.30
N GLY A 159 -7.48 5.83 -15.47
CA GLY A 159 -6.42 5.73 -14.47
C GLY A 159 -6.52 4.48 -13.62
N VAL A 160 -5.42 4.20 -12.96
CA VAL A 160 -5.30 3.14 -11.95
C VAL A 160 -5.00 3.80 -10.62
N ILE A 161 -5.80 3.50 -9.59
CA ILE A 161 -5.60 4.01 -8.23
C ILE A 161 -5.06 2.85 -7.39
N CYS A 162 -3.80 2.97 -6.97
CA CYS A 162 -3.11 1.95 -6.19
C CYS A 162 -2.94 2.36 -4.74
N SER A 163 -2.95 1.37 -3.85
CA SER A 163 -2.65 1.55 -2.43
C SER A 163 -2.15 0.26 -1.79
N SER A 164 -1.71 0.36 -0.55
CA SER A 164 -1.32 -0.75 0.33
C SER A 164 0.03 -1.41 0.03
N GLU A 165 0.68 -1.06 -1.04
CA GLU A 165 2.03 -1.47 -1.42
C GLU A 165 2.79 -0.27 -1.97
N THR A 166 4.10 -0.26 -1.90
CA THR A 166 4.96 0.74 -2.54
C THR A 166 4.83 0.66 -4.06
N ILE A 167 4.81 1.81 -4.73
CA ILE A 167 4.70 1.90 -6.19
C ILE A 167 6.03 2.36 -6.74
N TYR A 168 6.70 1.50 -7.49
CA TYR A 168 7.98 1.77 -8.12
C TYR A 168 7.83 2.42 -9.50
N GLU A 169 8.83 3.18 -9.95
CA GLU A 169 8.75 3.88 -11.24
C GLU A 169 8.65 2.92 -12.42
N TRP A 170 9.30 1.76 -12.36
CA TRP A 170 9.16 0.75 -13.41
C TRP A 170 7.72 0.21 -13.54
N GLN A 171 6.99 0.10 -12.43
CA GLN A 171 5.57 -0.30 -12.43
C GLN A 171 4.69 0.76 -13.09
N ARG A 172 4.97 2.04 -12.81
CA ARG A 172 4.29 3.17 -13.47
C ARG A 172 4.53 3.16 -14.97
N THR A 173 5.79 2.94 -15.37
CA THR A 173 6.18 2.84 -16.77
C THR A 173 5.47 1.67 -17.46
N LEU A 174 5.47 0.48 -16.85
CA LEU A 174 4.78 -0.68 -17.40
C LEU A 174 3.28 -0.42 -17.60
N VAL A 175 2.60 0.12 -16.58
CA VAL A 175 1.15 0.39 -16.66
C VAL A 175 0.86 1.45 -17.71
N ARG A 176 1.67 2.50 -17.80
CA ARG A 176 1.53 3.54 -18.83
C ARG A 176 1.70 2.95 -20.23
N ASP A 177 2.72 2.14 -20.44
CA ASP A 177 3.03 1.53 -21.74
C ASP A 177 1.92 0.56 -22.20
N VAL A 178 1.35 -0.22 -21.25
CA VAL A 178 0.38 -1.28 -21.58
C VAL A 178 -1.05 -0.77 -21.58
N LEU A 179 -1.43 0.06 -20.60
CA LEU A 179 -2.81 0.52 -20.45
C LEU A 179 -3.05 1.94 -20.96
N GLY A 180 -1.98 2.71 -21.24
CA GLY A 180 -2.08 4.10 -21.70
C GLY A 180 -2.60 5.07 -20.63
N VAL A 181 -2.48 4.73 -19.34
CA VAL A 181 -2.97 5.54 -18.23
C VAL A 181 -1.97 5.63 -17.09
N GLU A 182 -2.13 6.64 -16.22
CA GLU A 182 -1.28 6.83 -15.05
C GLU A 182 -1.74 5.99 -13.84
N ILE A 183 -0.77 5.66 -12.97
CA ILE A 183 -1.03 5.16 -11.62
C ILE A 183 -1.06 6.34 -10.66
N TYR A 184 -2.12 6.45 -9.88
CA TYR A 184 -2.25 7.37 -8.75
C TYR A 184 -2.06 6.61 -7.45
N SER A 185 -1.23 7.14 -6.56
CA SER A 185 -0.98 6.57 -5.24
C SER A 185 -1.97 7.14 -4.22
N PHE A 186 -2.53 6.24 -3.43
CA PHE A 186 -3.32 6.55 -2.25
C PHE A 186 -2.69 5.83 -1.06
N TYR A 187 -2.19 6.59 -0.10
CA TYR A 187 -1.61 6.09 1.13
C TYR A 187 -2.59 6.26 2.28
N GLY A 188 -2.66 5.28 3.13
CA GLY A 188 -3.42 5.27 4.38
C GLY A 188 -3.30 3.92 5.05
N HIS A 189 -3.65 3.86 6.32
CA HIS A 189 -3.58 2.62 7.08
C HIS A 189 -4.89 2.32 7.81
N SER A 190 -4.96 1.12 8.39
CA SER A 190 -6.17 0.61 9.05
C SER A 190 -6.58 1.43 10.24
N GLU A 191 -5.63 2.05 10.94
CA GLU A 191 -5.80 2.86 12.13
C GLU A 191 -6.57 4.17 11.90
N LYS A 192 -6.81 4.54 10.62
CA LYS A 192 -7.61 5.71 10.23
C LYS A 192 -7.10 7.04 10.82
N SER A 193 -5.78 7.20 10.94
CA SER A 193 -5.17 8.40 11.49
C SER A 193 -4.36 9.21 10.48
N VAL A 194 -4.12 8.69 9.29
CA VAL A 194 -3.46 9.40 8.19
C VAL A 194 -4.01 8.97 6.85
N VAL A 195 -4.06 9.91 5.92
CA VAL A 195 -4.25 9.67 4.50
C VAL A 195 -3.42 10.65 3.70
N ALA A 196 -2.74 10.15 2.67
CA ALA A 196 -2.04 10.97 1.70
C ALA A 196 -2.31 10.45 0.29
N TYR A 197 -2.18 11.33 -0.70
CA TYR A 197 -2.51 11.00 -2.08
C TYR A 197 -1.69 11.85 -3.06
N GLN A 198 -1.40 11.26 -4.20
CA GLN A 198 -0.91 11.97 -5.37
C GLN A 198 -2.09 12.61 -6.10
N THR A 199 -1.82 13.59 -6.94
CA THR A 199 -2.83 14.23 -7.77
C THR A 199 -2.50 14.06 -9.26
N ASN A 200 -3.42 14.41 -10.13
CA ASN A 200 -3.18 14.43 -11.57
C ASN A 200 -2.12 15.47 -12.01
N SER A 201 -1.80 16.43 -11.15
CA SER A 201 -0.82 17.51 -11.40
C SER A 201 0.45 17.41 -10.54
N SER A 202 0.52 16.44 -9.61
CA SER A 202 1.67 16.27 -8.73
C SER A 202 1.91 14.80 -8.37
N LYS A 203 3.15 14.36 -8.50
CA LYS A 203 3.59 13.05 -8.00
C LYS A 203 3.94 13.07 -6.51
N LEU A 204 3.95 14.22 -5.87
CA LEU A 204 4.17 14.35 -4.44
C LEU A 204 2.96 13.78 -3.66
N HIS A 205 3.23 13.20 -2.50
CA HIS A 205 2.18 12.72 -1.61
C HIS A 205 1.73 13.84 -0.68
N HIS A 206 0.48 14.27 -0.82
CA HIS A 206 -0.14 15.33 -0.02
C HIS A 206 -0.85 14.71 1.17
N PHE A 207 -0.35 14.96 2.37
CA PHE A 207 -0.93 14.50 3.63
C PHE A 207 -2.11 15.39 4.00
N ASN A 208 -3.28 14.79 4.23
CA ASN A 208 -4.50 15.54 4.51
C ASN A 208 -4.54 16.00 5.97
N PRO A 209 -4.39 17.31 6.26
CA PRO A 209 -4.33 17.82 7.63
C PRO A 209 -5.68 17.78 8.36
N PHE A 210 -6.78 17.60 7.64
CA PHE A 210 -8.11 17.46 8.23
C PHE A 210 -8.44 16.03 8.66
N TYR A 211 -7.67 15.07 8.15
CA TYR A 211 -7.81 13.65 8.51
C TYR A 211 -7.02 13.29 9.76
N GLY A 212 -5.83 13.85 9.89
CA GLY A 212 -4.93 13.64 11.01
C GLY A 212 -3.78 14.63 11.02
N TYR A 213 -3.31 14.98 12.21
CA TYR A 213 -2.09 15.75 12.33
C TYR A 213 -0.88 14.84 12.10
N THR A 214 -0.10 15.14 11.10
CA THR A 214 1.05 14.33 10.68
C THR A 214 2.35 15.05 10.95
N GLU A 215 3.35 14.32 11.43
CA GLU A 215 4.73 14.75 11.64
C GLU A 215 5.64 13.81 10.86
N PHE A 216 6.74 14.31 10.28
CA PHE A 216 7.84 13.49 9.75
C PHE A 216 9.00 13.61 10.71
N ILE A 217 9.35 12.51 11.38
CA ILE A 217 10.33 12.48 12.47
C ILE A 217 11.55 11.66 12.01
N ASN A 218 12.71 12.28 12.01
CA ASN A 218 13.96 11.65 11.62
C ASN A 218 14.53 10.71 12.72
N SER A 219 15.65 10.08 12.45
CA SER A 219 16.32 9.15 13.37
C SER A 219 16.82 9.80 14.67
N SER A 220 16.91 11.13 14.72
CA SER A 220 17.29 11.91 15.91
C SER A 220 16.09 12.44 16.70
N ASP A 221 14.89 11.92 16.44
CA ASP A 221 13.60 12.34 17.02
C ASP A 221 13.27 13.83 16.80
N LYS A 222 13.72 14.40 15.68
CA LYS A 222 13.44 15.77 15.24
C LYS A 222 12.57 15.76 14.00
N HIS A 223 11.85 16.87 13.75
CA HIS A 223 11.17 17.06 12.50
C HIS A 223 12.15 17.12 11.33
N CYS A 224 11.81 16.43 10.24
CA CYS A 224 12.57 16.54 9.00
C CYS A 224 12.53 17.97 8.48
N ALA A 225 13.67 18.52 8.13
CA ALA A 225 13.83 19.89 7.63
C ALA A 225 14.37 19.94 6.21
N GLU A 226 15.14 18.94 5.78
CA GLU A 226 15.87 18.93 4.52
C GLU A 226 15.13 18.17 3.42
N ASP A 227 15.37 18.54 2.17
CA ASP A 227 14.85 17.82 1.01
C ASP A 227 15.51 16.44 0.89
N GLY A 228 14.69 15.41 0.71
CA GLY A 228 15.14 14.01 0.65
C GLY A 228 15.46 13.38 2.01
N GLU A 229 15.36 14.12 3.12
CA GLU A 229 15.54 13.57 4.45
C GLU A 229 14.53 12.46 4.75
N LEU A 230 15.00 11.36 5.34
CA LEU A 230 14.14 10.25 5.72
C LEU A 230 13.48 10.53 7.07
N GLY A 231 12.16 10.42 7.10
CA GLY A 231 11.36 10.56 8.31
C GLY A 231 10.34 9.46 8.47
N GLU A 232 10.12 9.07 9.73
CA GLU A 232 9.00 8.22 10.10
C GLU A 232 7.72 9.04 10.14
N VAL A 233 6.64 8.52 9.58
CA VAL A 233 5.31 9.12 9.69
C VAL A 233 4.77 8.91 11.09
N VAL A 234 4.65 9.99 11.85
CA VAL A 234 4.04 10.02 13.17
C VAL A 234 2.71 10.76 13.06
N VAL A 235 1.65 10.21 13.66
CA VAL A 235 0.30 10.73 13.43
C VAL A 235 -0.50 10.88 14.71
N THR A 236 -1.35 11.92 14.73
CA THR A 236 -2.39 12.09 15.72
C THR A 236 -3.74 12.11 15.02
N SER A 237 -4.60 11.14 15.37
CA SER A 237 -5.92 11.01 14.75
C SER A 237 -6.86 12.12 15.22
N LEU A 238 -7.72 12.62 14.31
CA LEU A 238 -8.70 13.67 14.63
C LEU A 238 -10.13 13.13 14.72
N ASP A 239 -10.41 12.02 14.05
CA ASP A 239 -11.79 11.55 13.83
C ASP A 239 -12.16 10.30 14.65
N ASN A 240 -11.18 9.53 15.14
CA ASN A 240 -11.43 8.38 16.00
C ASN A 240 -11.51 8.80 17.47
N ARG A 241 -12.63 9.41 17.86
CA ARG A 241 -12.79 10.10 19.15
C ARG A 241 -12.73 9.20 20.38
N TYR A 242 -13.11 7.95 20.23
CA TYR A 242 -13.16 6.99 21.35
C TYR A 242 -11.91 6.15 21.49
N PHE A 243 -11.09 6.12 20.47
CA PHE A 243 -9.81 5.43 20.47
C PHE A 243 -8.78 6.26 19.70
N PRO A 244 -8.38 7.43 20.24
CA PRO A 244 -7.48 8.34 19.53
C PRO A 244 -6.05 7.78 19.53
N PHE A 245 -5.43 7.77 18.36
CA PHE A 245 -3.99 7.58 18.24
C PHE A 245 -3.33 8.96 18.42
N ILE A 246 -2.50 9.12 19.44
CA ILE A 246 -1.81 10.38 19.74
C ILE A 246 -0.32 10.19 19.58
N ARG A 247 0.30 10.97 18.68
CA ARG A 247 1.71 10.84 18.28
C ARG A 247 2.13 9.39 18.04
N TYR A 248 1.30 8.67 17.30
CA TYR A 248 1.48 7.26 17.01
C TYR A 248 2.53 7.06 15.91
N ARG A 249 3.57 6.30 16.24
CA ARG A 249 4.62 5.88 15.32
C ARG A 249 4.08 4.76 14.43
N THR A 250 3.89 5.07 13.16
CA THR A 250 3.30 4.11 12.19
C THR A 250 4.28 3.03 11.78
N GLY A 251 5.57 3.33 11.82
CA GLY A 251 6.65 2.55 11.22
C GLY A 251 6.78 2.76 9.70
N ASP A 252 5.94 3.61 9.09
CA ASP A 252 6.04 3.93 7.68
C ASP A 252 7.01 5.10 7.49
N MET A 253 7.89 4.99 6.48
CA MET A 253 8.94 5.96 6.20
C MET A 253 8.61 6.77 4.93
N VAL A 254 9.00 8.02 4.95
CA VAL A 254 8.85 8.94 3.82
C VAL A 254 10.17 9.66 3.51
N LYS A 255 10.36 10.08 2.28
CA LYS A 255 11.31 11.13 1.92
C LYS A 255 10.62 12.47 2.01
N ASN A 256 11.09 13.32 2.93
CA ASN A 256 10.63 14.69 3.05
C ASN A 256 10.90 15.49 1.77
N THR A 257 10.16 16.55 1.57
CA THR A 257 10.47 17.50 0.49
C THR A 257 10.22 18.94 0.92
N THR A 258 11.09 19.82 0.45
CA THR A 258 10.93 21.26 0.54
C THR A 258 10.33 21.86 -0.74
N GLU A 259 10.03 21.02 -1.75
CA GLU A 259 9.38 21.46 -2.97
C GLU A 259 7.99 22.01 -2.68
N ALA A 260 7.68 23.17 -3.24
CA ALA A 260 6.34 23.72 -3.18
C ALA A 260 5.38 22.82 -4.00
N SER A 261 4.27 22.43 -3.38
CA SER A 261 3.26 21.68 -4.12
C SER A 261 2.64 22.54 -5.22
N PRO A 262 2.55 22.05 -6.47
CA PRO A 262 1.82 22.74 -7.53
C PRO A 262 0.30 22.74 -7.27
N CYS A 263 -0.16 21.88 -6.36
CA CYS A 263 -1.55 21.85 -5.92
C CYS A 263 -1.73 22.82 -4.76
N ARG A 264 -2.81 23.59 -4.75
CA ARG A 264 -3.18 24.47 -3.61
C ARG A 264 -3.73 23.65 -2.44
N LEU A 265 -3.01 22.57 -2.07
CA LEU A 265 -3.34 21.71 -0.94
C LEU A 265 -2.49 22.10 0.27
N TRP A 266 -3.12 22.17 1.41
CA TRP A 266 -2.46 22.44 2.68
C TRP A 266 -2.00 21.12 3.31
N GLY A 267 -0.99 21.20 4.15
CA GLY A 267 -0.45 20.07 4.91
C GLY A 267 0.97 19.69 4.46
N LEU A 268 1.50 18.68 5.11
CA LEU A 268 2.80 18.14 4.77
C LEU A 268 2.78 17.45 3.40
N VAL A 269 3.92 17.53 2.74
CA VAL A 269 4.14 16.90 1.44
C VAL A 269 5.36 16.00 1.54
N ALA A 270 5.27 14.79 1.01
CA ALA A 270 6.41 13.90 0.88
C ALA A 270 6.73 13.63 -0.59
N LYS A 271 7.99 13.54 -0.90
CA LYS A 271 8.48 13.18 -2.24
C LYS A 271 8.09 11.73 -2.57
N GLU A 272 8.19 10.86 -1.57
CA GLU A 272 7.98 9.43 -1.71
C GLU A 272 7.51 8.82 -0.40
N ILE A 273 6.61 7.85 -0.48
CA ILE A 273 6.34 6.89 0.60
C ILE A 273 7.25 5.70 0.35
N VAL A 274 8.23 5.58 1.21
CA VAL A 274 9.37 4.70 1.01
C VAL A 274 9.04 3.24 1.35
N GLY A 275 8.17 3.04 2.33
CA GLY A 275 7.81 1.72 2.86
C GLY A 275 7.96 1.67 4.38
N ARG A 276 7.95 0.48 4.94
CA ARG A 276 8.06 0.31 6.40
C ARG A 276 9.51 0.27 6.85
N LYS A 277 9.75 0.78 8.05
CA LYS A 277 11.07 0.72 8.72
C LYS A 277 11.63 -0.72 8.77
N GLN A 278 10.79 -1.73 8.80
CA GLN A 278 11.15 -3.14 8.79
C GLN A 278 11.55 -3.70 7.41
N GLU A 279 11.37 -2.90 6.36
CA GLU A 279 11.79 -3.23 4.98
C GLU A 279 13.20 -2.70 4.66
N TYR A 280 13.94 -2.25 5.69
CA TYR A 280 15.33 -1.83 5.55
C TYR A 280 16.27 -2.98 5.83
N VAL A 281 17.32 -3.05 5.04
CA VAL A 281 18.53 -3.80 5.36
C VAL A 281 19.63 -2.82 5.75
N TYR A 282 20.50 -3.27 6.61
CA TYR A 282 21.59 -2.46 7.12
C TYR A 282 22.92 -3.00 6.58
N ASP A 283 23.77 -2.10 6.12
CA ASP A 283 25.12 -2.45 5.75
C ASP A 283 25.98 -2.80 6.99
N LYS A 284 27.24 -3.17 6.79
CA LYS A 284 28.19 -3.48 7.88
C LYS A 284 28.50 -2.30 8.81
N ASN A 285 28.18 -1.07 8.38
CA ASN A 285 28.39 0.14 9.18
C ASN A 285 27.10 0.55 9.91
N GLY A 286 25.98 -0.17 9.69
CA GLY A 286 24.68 0.15 10.24
C GLY A 286 23.91 1.22 9.43
N GLU A 287 24.36 1.55 8.22
CA GLU A 287 23.62 2.44 7.33
C GLU A 287 22.43 1.69 6.74
N ALA A 288 21.24 2.31 6.86
CA ALA A 288 20.01 1.72 6.38
C ALA A 288 19.85 1.91 4.86
N SER A 289 19.68 0.83 4.15
CA SER A 289 19.29 0.83 2.75
C SER A 289 17.89 0.24 2.58
N LEU A 290 17.09 0.84 1.69
CA LEU A 290 15.77 0.32 1.40
C LEU A 290 15.86 -0.98 0.62
N PHE A 291 15.01 -1.91 1.03
CA PHE A 291 14.91 -3.23 0.44
C PHE A 291 13.99 -3.22 -0.81
N LEU A 292 14.30 -2.35 -1.78
CA LEU A 292 13.41 -1.97 -2.87
C LEU A 292 13.26 -3.02 -4.00
N TRP A 293 14.24 -3.90 -4.18
CA TRP A 293 14.35 -4.76 -5.37
C TRP A 293 14.39 -6.25 -5.02
N SER A 294 13.88 -6.58 -3.88
CA SER A 294 13.99 -7.94 -3.33
C SER A 294 13.36 -9.03 -4.21
N ASP A 295 12.32 -8.71 -4.96
CA ASP A 295 11.64 -9.60 -5.89
C ASP A 295 12.34 -9.71 -7.25
N GLU A 296 13.17 -8.75 -7.64
CA GLU A 296 13.95 -8.80 -8.89
C GLU A 296 14.93 -9.98 -8.94
N VAL A 297 15.39 -10.42 -7.78
CA VAL A 297 16.23 -11.62 -7.65
C VAL A 297 15.57 -12.82 -8.32
N PHE A 298 14.24 -12.90 -8.31
CA PHE A 298 13.47 -14.03 -8.82
C PHE A 298 12.92 -13.81 -10.23
N TRP A 299 13.19 -12.70 -10.89
CA TRP A 299 12.70 -12.46 -12.24
C TRP A 299 13.24 -13.49 -13.24
N GLY A 300 12.29 -14.13 -13.95
CA GLY A 300 12.60 -15.21 -14.89
C GLY A 300 12.87 -16.55 -14.24
N ILE A 301 12.68 -16.70 -12.93
CA ILE A 301 12.82 -17.94 -12.19
C ILE A 301 11.42 -18.49 -11.88
N GLU A 302 11.14 -19.70 -12.37
CA GLU A 302 9.89 -20.41 -12.12
C GLU A 302 9.98 -21.34 -10.91
N GLY A 303 8.84 -21.66 -10.29
CA GLY A 303 8.75 -22.63 -9.20
C GLY A 303 9.09 -22.09 -7.82
N ILE A 304 9.22 -20.76 -7.67
CA ILE A 304 9.35 -20.11 -6.37
C ILE A 304 7.94 -19.81 -5.84
N GLU A 305 7.61 -20.37 -4.69
CA GLU A 305 6.30 -20.18 -4.02
C GLU A 305 6.31 -19.01 -3.05
N ALA A 306 7.40 -18.89 -2.27
CA ALA A 306 7.60 -17.83 -1.30
C ALA A 306 9.08 -17.59 -1.03
N TYR A 307 9.40 -16.40 -0.55
CA TYR A 307 10.73 -16.08 -0.07
C TYR A 307 10.65 -15.13 1.13
N GLN A 308 11.72 -15.12 1.92
CA GLN A 308 11.90 -14.22 3.05
C GLN A 308 13.38 -13.87 3.19
N TYR A 309 13.64 -12.59 3.38
CA TYR A 309 14.96 -12.13 3.78
C TYR A 309 15.02 -11.98 5.30
N VAL A 310 16.13 -12.40 5.88
CA VAL A 310 16.40 -12.32 7.31
C VAL A 310 17.73 -11.65 7.51
N GLN A 311 17.77 -10.63 8.35
CA GLN A 311 18.99 -9.96 8.74
C GLN A 311 19.11 -9.95 10.27
N ASP A 312 19.97 -10.81 10.80
CA ASP A 312 20.27 -10.91 12.23
C ASP A 312 21.52 -10.09 12.61
N GLU A 313 22.37 -9.78 11.63
CA GLU A 313 23.61 -9.04 11.80
C GLU A 313 23.75 -7.98 10.69
N TYR A 314 24.32 -6.83 11.01
CA TYR A 314 24.62 -5.79 10.03
C TYR A 314 25.54 -6.33 8.92
N GLY A 315 25.22 -6.00 7.68
CA GLY A 315 25.96 -6.43 6.50
C GLY A 315 25.81 -7.91 6.13
N LYS A 316 24.94 -8.68 6.81
CA LYS A 316 24.72 -10.09 6.51
C LYS A 316 23.23 -10.36 6.26
N LEU A 317 22.90 -10.68 5.03
CA LEU A 317 21.53 -10.94 4.61
C LEU A 317 21.35 -12.42 4.24
N THR A 318 20.37 -13.08 4.83
CA THR A 318 20.01 -14.46 4.53
C THR A 318 18.71 -14.47 3.73
N LEU A 319 18.71 -15.15 2.59
CA LEU A 319 17.53 -15.36 1.75
C LEU A 319 16.99 -16.77 1.96
N LEU A 320 15.81 -16.88 2.54
CA LEU A 320 15.05 -18.12 2.65
C LEU A 320 14.13 -18.23 1.45
N VAL A 321 14.14 -19.37 0.76
CA VAL A 321 13.33 -19.61 -0.43
C VAL A 321 12.53 -20.90 -0.26
N GLN A 322 11.22 -20.81 -0.46
CA GLN A 322 10.32 -21.94 -0.60
C GLN A 322 10.05 -22.19 -2.08
N SER A 323 10.18 -23.44 -2.53
CA SER A 323 9.95 -23.82 -3.91
C SER A 323 9.26 -25.17 -3.98
N GLU A 324 8.48 -25.41 -5.04
CA GLU A 324 7.78 -26.68 -5.30
C GLU A 324 8.74 -27.89 -5.35
N LYS A 325 9.95 -27.66 -5.85
CA LYS A 325 11.01 -28.68 -5.96
C LYS A 325 12.31 -28.11 -5.39
N PRO A 326 13.21 -28.97 -4.87
CA PRO A 326 14.53 -28.50 -4.42
C PRO A 326 15.25 -27.72 -5.51
N LEU A 327 15.74 -26.53 -5.19
CA LEU A 327 16.49 -25.71 -6.13
C LEU A 327 17.77 -26.41 -6.57
N SER A 328 18.00 -26.46 -7.87
CA SER A 328 19.26 -26.99 -8.44
C SER A 328 20.45 -26.11 -8.01
N ALA A 329 21.67 -26.68 -8.04
CA ALA A 329 22.88 -25.92 -7.73
C ALA A 329 23.08 -24.71 -8.67
N GLY A 330 22.74 -24.86 -9.96
CA GLY A 330 22.80 -23.78 -10.94
C GLY A 330 21.82 -22.64 -10.59
N LEU A 331 20.58 -22.97 -10.23
CA LEU A 331 19.56 -21.99 -9.88
C LEU A 331 19.89 -21.27 -8.57
N ARG A 332 20.44 -21.97 -7.57
CA ARG A 332 20.93 -21.34 -6.33
C ARG A 332 22.04 -20.33 -6.62
N LYS A 333 22.95 -20.66 -7.52
CA LYS A 333 24.03 -19.78 -7.94
C LYS A 333 23.48 -18.55 -8.67
N GLU A 334 22.54 -18.71 -9.58
CA GLU A 334 21.89 -17.61 -10.28
C GLU A 334 21.18 -16.65 -9.30
N ILE A 335 20.40 -17.19 -8.35
CA ILE A 335 19.72 -16.40 -7.31
C ILE A 335 20.75 -15.62 -6.48
N HIS A 336 21.83 -16.28 -6.10
CA HIS A 336 22.89 -15.65 -5.31
C HIS A 336 23.60 -14.52 -6.06
N GLU A 337 23.95 -14.71 -7.33
CA GLU A 337 24.57 -13.70 -8.18
C GLU A 337 23.64 -12.49 -8.40
N LYS A 338 22.34 -12.72 -8.68
CA LYS A 338 21.34 -11.65 -8.77
C LYS A 338 21.20 -10.89 -7.46
N ALA A 339 21.16 -11.60 -6.32
CA ALA A 339 21.09 -10.96 -5.01
C ALA A 339 22.33 -10.11 -4.74
N GLN A 340 23.54 -10.59 -5.08
CA GLN A 340 24.76 -9.81 -4.92
C GLN A 340 24.77 -8.53 -5.74
N ILE A 341 24.22 -8.55 -6.97
CA ILE A 341 24.12 -7.35 -7.82
C ILE A 341 23.18 -6.31 -7.20
N ILE A 342 22.05 -6.78 -6.67
CA ILE A 342 21.00 -5.90 -6.09
C ILE A 342 21.46 -5.30 -4.75
N PHE A 343 22.19 -6.07 -3.96
CA PHE A 343 22.63 -5.69 -2.61
C PHE A 343 24.12 -5.32 -2.55
N GLN A 344 24.68 -4.79 -3.63
CA GLN A 344 26.04 -4.24 -3.63
C GLN A 344 26.12 -3.04 -2.68
N GLY A 345 26.56 -3.29 -1.43
CA GLY A 345 26.81 -2.33 -0.37
C GLY A 345 27.70 -2.93 0.69
#